data_c464712b408dab99937e85c5da0b742e
#
_entry.id   c464712b408dab99937e85c5da0b742e
#
_cell.length_a   1.000
_cell.length_b   1.000
_cell.length_c   1.000
_cell.angle_alpha   90.00
_cell.angle_beta   90.00
_cell.angle_gamma   90.00
#
_symmetry.space_group_name_H-M   'P 1'
#
loop_
_entity.id
_entity.type
_entity.pdbx_description
1 polymer ?
#
loop_
_entity_poly.entity_id
_entity_poly.type
_entity_poly.pdbx_seq_one_letter_code
_entity_poly.pdbx_strand_id
1 'polypeptide(L)'
;PERAECEPAHRRGGLVVATQTVEVSLCLDFDRGATEIAPVESVVQRMGRVNRRGRHPDGRVEVRVHRVDSPRPYRSDMVDTAWEIIAGHQAEALSEQDLAAWLALAYDSPSGQQWLAQARQARDAFTEGFLNFTMPFEDRSEFAKQLDEQFDTVEGLRHEDVPTYRDALYGPNGHHLRAADLLIPIRYAQMKP
;
A
#
# COMPACT_ATOMS: atom_id res chain seq x y z
N PRO A 1 -19.63 -0.27 11.10
CA PRO A 1 -19.66 -0.83 9.75
C PRO A 1 -18.54 -1.86 9.53
N GLU A 2 -17.31 -1.57 9.96
CA GLU A 2 -16.14 -2.44 9.76
C GLU A 2 -16.24 -3.83 10.42
N ARG A 3 -16.99 -3.96 11.50
CA ARG A 3 -17.16 -5.26 12.18
C ARG A 3 -18.09 -6.21 11.42
N ALA A 4 -19.08 -5.68 10.71
CA ALA A 4 -20.09 -6.48 10.00
C ALA A 4 -19.50 -7.19 8.77
N GLU A 5 -18.55 -6.55 8.07
CA GLU A 5 -17.92 -7.11 6.86
C GLU A 5 -17.01 -8.31 7.17
N CYS A 6 -16.52 -8.40 8.40
CA CYS A 6 -15.67 -9.49 8.83
C CYS A 6 -16.43 -10.65 9.49
N GLU A 7 -17.75 -10.60 9.60
CA GLU A 7 -18.54 -11.67 10.19
C GLU A 7 -18.97 -12.73 9.17
N PRO A 8 -18.91 -14.03 9.53
CA PRO A 8 -19.23 -15.13 8.58
C PRO A 8 -20.62 -15.02 7.96
N ALA A 9 -21.60 -14.47 8.69
CA ALA A 9 -22.96 -14.30 8.23
C ALA A 9 -23.11 -13.33 7.05
N HIS A 10 -22.12 -12.49 6.82
CA HIS A 10 -22.12 -11.48 5.74
C HIS A 10 -21.14 -11.79 4.61
N ARG A 11 -20.44 -12.93 4.69
CA ARG A 11 -19.53 -13.35 3.63
C ARG A 11 -20.32 -13.67 2.36
N ARG A 12 -19.96 -13.00 1.28
CA ARG A 12 -20.48 -13.27 -0.05
C ARG A 12 -19.41 -13.97 -0.86
N GLY A 13 -19.79 -15.04 -1.58
CA GLY A 13 -18.90 -15.66 -2.56
C GLY A 13 -18.62 -14.66 -3.69
N GLY A 14 -17.37 -14.58 -4.11
CA GLY A 14 -16.97 -13.68 -5.18
C GLY A 14 -15.46 -13.66 -5.39
N LEU A 15 -15.04 -12.99 -6.47
CA LEU A 15 -13.65 -12.70 -6.79
C LEU A 15 -13.40 -11.22 -6.57
N VAL A 16 -12.36 -10.91 -5.80
CA VAL A 16 -11.85 -9.55 -5.64
C VAL A 16 -10.53 -9.44 -6.39
N VAL A 17 -10.46 -8.52 -7.34
CA VAL A 17 -9.23 -8.14 -8.02
C VAL A 17 -8.86 -6.74 -7.54
N ALA A 18 -7.68 -6.59 -6.99
CA ALA A 18 -7.24 -5.34 -6.41
C ALA A 18 -5.74 -5.14 -6.58
N THR A 19 -5.31 -3.90 -6.45
CA THR A 19 -3.90 -3.49 -6.43
C THR A 19 -3.39 -3.45 -4.98
N GLN A 20 -2.41 -2.61 -4.68
CA GLN A 20 -1.86 -2.39 -3.33
C GLN A 20 -2.91 -1.93 -2.30
N THR A 21 -4.08 -1.51 -2.74
CA THR A 21 -5.17 -1.04 -1.84
C THR A 21 -5.54 -2.07 -0.77
N VAL A 22 -5.36 -3.37 -1.04
CA VAL A 22 -5.64 -4.44 -0.07
C VAL A 22 -4.62 -4.52 1.06
N GLU A 23 -3.47 -3.89 0.93
CA GLU A 23 -2.40 -3.89 1.93
C GLU A 23 -2.76 -3.03 3.14
N VAL A 24 -3.52 -1.95 2.93
CA VAL A 24 -3.72 -0.88 3.94
C VAL A 24 -5.16 -0.86 4.43
N SER A 25 -5.31 -0.77 5.75
CA SER A 25 -6.53 -0.34 6.48
C SER A 25 -7.83 -1.09 6.21
N LEU A 26 -7.84 -2.16 5.43
CA LEU A 26 -9.05 -2.91 5.15
C LEU A 26 -9.18 -4.13 6.08
N CYS A 27 -10.34 -4.29 6.71
CA CYS A 27 -10.66 -5.47 7.49
C CYS A 27 -11.20 -6.59 6.58
N LEU A 28 -10.34 -7.04 5.63
CA LEU A 28 -10.65 -8.12 4.70
C LEU A 28 -10.14 -9.45 5.24
N ASP A 29 -10.87 -10.52 4.90
CA ASP A 29 -10.54 -11.89 5.25
C ASP A 29 -10.97 -12.81 4.10
N PHE A 30 -10.02 -13.18 3.25
CA PHE A 30 -10.25 -14.01 2.07
C PHE A 30 -10.03 -15.49 2.37
N ASP A 31 -10.74 -16.36 1.68
CA ASP A 31 -10.56 -17.81 1.81
C ASP A 31 -9.37 -18.34 1.01
N ARG A 32 -8.95 -17.64 -0.03
CA ARG A 32 -7.80 -17.95 -0.88
C ARG A 32 -7.19 -16.68 -1.42
N GLY A 33 -5.91 -16.73 -1.78
CA GLY A 33 -5.19 -15.61 -2.35
C GLY A 33 -4.25 -16.00 -3.46
N ALA A 34 -4.17 -15.13 -4.47
CA ALA A 34 -3.11 -15.13 -5.46
C ALA A 34 -2.60 -13.69 -5.60
N THR A 35 -1.30 -13.51 -5.67
CA THR A 35 -0.69 -12.18 -5.78
C THR A 35 0.50 -12.21 -6.70
N GLU A 36 0.76 -11.10 -7.35
CA GLU A 36 2.04 -10.86 -7.99
C GLU A 36 3.13 -10.65 -6.94
N ILE A 37 4.37 -10.99 -7.31
CA ILE A 37 5.54 -10.72 -6.48
C ILE A 37 5.70 -9.21 -6.27
N ALA A 38 6.05 -8.83 -5.07
CA ALA A 38 6.29 -7.47 -4.62
C ALA A 38 7.38 -7.51 -3.54
N PRO A 39 7.86 -6.38 -3.01
CA PRO A 39 8.71 -6.40 -1.82
C PRO A 39 8.11 -7.23 -0.70
N VAL A 40 8.96 -7.86 0.12
CA VAL A 40 8.52 -8.85 1.12
C VAL A 40 7.41 -8.31 2.02
N GLU A 41 7.49 -7.05 2.44
CA GLU A 41 6.47 -6.39 3.27
C GLU A 41 5.09 -6.42 2.63
N SER A 42 5.03 -6.07 1.35
CA SER A 42 3.78 -6.06 0.58
C SER A 42 3.19 -7.47 0.46
N VAL A 43 4.04 -8.45 0.15
CA VAL A 43 3.60 -9.85 0.06
C VAL A 43 3.08 -10.34 1.41
N VAL A 44 3.80 -10.10 2.50
CA VAL A 44 3.38 -10.47 3.86
C VAL A 44 2.05 -9.81 4.24
N GLN A 45 1.88 -8.52 3.93
CA GLN A 45 0.62 -7.82 4.20
C GLN A 45 -0.56 -8.40 3.42
N ARG A 46 -0.36 -8.78 2.15
CA ARG A 46 -1.38 -9.43 1.31
C ARG A 46 -1.71 -10.83 1.84
N MET A 47 -0.69 -11.61 2.21
CA MET A 47 -0.87 -12.91 2.85
C MET A 47 -1.67 -12.79 4.14
N GLY A 48 -1.43 -11.77 4.95
CA GLY A 48 -2.18 -11.47 6.17
C GLY A 48 -3.65 -11.08 5.95
N ARG A 49 -4.14 -11.02 4.69
CA ARG A 49 -5.57 -10.87 4.35
C ARG A 49 -6.24 -12.19 4.02
N VAL A 50 -5.49 -13.28 3.93
CA VAL A 50 -6.00 -14.61 3.60
C VAL A 50 -6.08 -15.44 4.89
N ASN A 51 -7.26 -16.02 5.17
CA ASN A 51 -7.53 -16.75 6.43
C ASN A 51 -7.08 -15.98 7.68
N ARG A 52 -7.23 -14.67 7.66
CA ARG A 52 -6.75 -13.77 8.71
C ARG A 52 -7.20 -14.14 10.12
N ARG A 53 -8.37 -14.77 10.22
CA ARG A 53 -8.97 -15.16 11.49
C ARG A 53 -8.81 -16.65 11.80
N GLY A 54 -8.06 -17.40 10.98
CA GLY A 54 -7.85 -18.82 11.18
C GLY A 54 -9.12 -19.66 11.13
N ARG A 55 -10.14 -19.21 10.39
CA ARG A 55 -11.48 -19.87 10.36
C ARG A 55 -11.65 -20.85 9.20
N HIS A 56 -10.64 -21.00 8.34
CA HIS A 56 -10.73 -21.99 7.27
C HIS A 56 -10.81 -23.39 7.87
N PRO A 57 -11.71 -24.27 7.38
CA PRO A 57 -11.93 -25.61 7.96
C PRO A 57 -10.64 -26.45 8.06
N ASP A 58 -9.76 -26.33 7.06
CA ASP A 58 -8.49 -27.05 7.05
C ASP A 58 -7.39 -26.39 7.87
N GLY A 59 -7.69 -25.26 8.56
CA GLY A 59 -6.76 -24.48 9.36
C GLY A 59 -5.66 -23.79 8.54
N ARG A 60 -5.46 -24.16 7.29
CA ARG A 60 -4.43 -23.64 6.39
C ARG A 60 -5.03 -23.31 5.04
N VAL A 61 -4.45 -22.30 4.38
CA VAL A 61 -4.87 -21.88 3.04
C VAL A 61 -3.64 -21.65 2.17
N GLU A 62 -3.78 -21.99 0.90
CA GLU A 62 -2.77 -21.74 -0.09
C GLU A 62 -2.81 -20.27 -0.53
N VAL A 63 -1.65 -19.61 -0.52
CA VAL A 63 -1.44 -18.32 -1.16
C VAL A 63 -0.44 -18.52 -2.30
N ARG A 64 -0.84 -18.13 -3.50
CA ARG A 64 0.01 -18.25 -4.70
C ARG A 64 0.69 -16.92 -4.97
N VAL A 65 2.01 -16.97 -5.11
CA VAL A 65 2.81 -15.81 -5.51
C VAL A 65 3.34 -16.05 -6.92
N HIS A 66 3.02 -15.12 -7.82
CA HIS A 66 3.41 -15.20 -9.24
C HIS A 66 4.52 -14.22 -9.56
N ARG A 67 5.49 -14.66 -10.32
CA ARG A 67 6.51 -13.79 -10.89
C ARG A 67 5.87 -12.89 -11.97
N VAL A 68 6.40 -11.68 -12.12
CA VAL A 68 5.93 -10.70 -13.10
C VAL A 68 7.07 -10.31 -14.04
N ASP A 69 6.71 -9.91 -15.26
CA ASP A 69 7.67 -9.44 -16.25
C ASP A 69 8.16 -8.02 -15.95
N SER A 70 7.35 -7.22 -15.28
CA SER A 70 7.69 -5.85 -14.89
C SER A 70 7.49 -5.63 -13.39
N PRO A 71 8.53 -5.21 -12.66
CA PRO A 71 8.44 -5.00 -11.22
C PRO A 71 7.67 -3.73 -10.82
N ARG A 72 7.27 -2.89 -11.78
CA ARG A 72 6.59 -1.62 -11.47
C ARG A 72 5.30 -1.82 -10.67
N PRO A 73 5.05 -0.97 -9.70
CA PRO A 73 5.71 0.29 -9.36
C PRO A 73 6.92 0.15 -8.42
N TYR A 74 7.32 -1.05 -8.06
CA TYR A 74 8.40 -1.32 -7.12
C TYR A 74 9.78 -1.28 -7.78
N ARG A 75 10.81 -1.17 -6.96
CA ARG A 75 12.21 -1.32 -7.38
C ARG A 75 12.49 -2.78 -7.70
N SER A 76 13.15 -3.02 -8.84
CA SER A 76 13.46 -4.38 -9.32
C SER A 76 14.30 -5.19 -8.32
N ASP A 77 15.32 -4.55 -7.73
CA ASP A 77 16.21 -5.20 -6.76
C ASP A 77 15.48 -5.68 -5.49
N MET A 78 14.47 -4.95 -5.03
CA MET A 78 13.64 -5.37 -3.88
C MET A 78 12.70 -6.53 -4.26
N VAL A 79 12.17 -6.51 -5.49
CA VAL A 79 11.29 -7.58 -5.99
C VAL A 79 12.09 -8.86 -6.26
N ASP A 80 13.31 -8.75 -6.80
CA ASP A 80 14.19 -9.89 -7.03
C ASP A 80 14.63 -10.52 -5.69
N THR A 81 15.00 -9.70 -4.69
CA THR A 81 15.29 -10.17 -3.33
C THR A 81 14.08 -10.89 -2.72
N ALA A 82 12.88 -10.34 -2.86
CA ALA A 82 11.67 -10.97 -2.35
C ALA A 82 11.40 -12.33 -3.03
N TRP A 83 11.63 -12.41 -4.35
CA TRP A 83 11.49 -13.66 -5.07
C TRP A 83 12.47 -14.74 -4.60
N GLU A 84 13.75 -14.40 -4.40
CA GLU A 84 14.78 -15.31 -3.91
C GLU A 84 14.40 -15.87 -2.52
N ILE A 85 13.90 -15.02 -1.63
CA ILE A 85 13.46 -15.45 -0.29
C ILE A 85 12.25 -16.37 -0.37
N ILE A 86 11.21 -16.00 -1.13
CA ILE A 86 9.92 -16.69 -1.14
C ILE A 86 10.01 -18.00 -1.94
N ALA A 87 10.75 -18.03 -3.05
CA ALA A 87 10.85 -19.21 -3.89
C ALA A 87 11.52 -20.41 -3.19
N GLY A 88 12.33 -20.14 -2.16
CA GLY A 88 12.93 -21.19 -1.33
C GLY A 88 11.93 -21.96 -0.45
N HIS A 89 10.72 -21.42 -0.25
CA HIS A 89 9.71 -21.95 0.70
C HIS A 89 8.44 -22.46 0.01
N GLN A 90 8.58 -23.14 -1.12
CA GLN A 90 7.43 -23.65 -1.86
C GLN A 90 6.73 -24.78 -1.09
N ALA A 91 5.40 -24.70 -1.04
CA ALA A 91 4.52 -25.69 -0.41
C ALA A 91 4.76 -25.90 1.12
N GLU A 92 5.46 -25.01 1.77
CA GLU A 92 5.66 -25.05 3.21
C GLU A 92 4.53 -24.33 3.96
N ALA A 93 4.26 -24.81 5.17
CA ALA A 93 3.38 -24.10 6.08
C ALA A 93 4.19 -23.02 6.79
N LEU A 94 3.80 -21.79 6.59
CA LEU A 94 4.47 -20.62 7.17
C LEU A 94 3.82 -20.21 8.48
N SER A 95 4.66 -19.93 9.48
CA SER A 95 4.29 -19.29 10.73
C SER A 95 4.55 -17.78 10.68
N GLU A 96 4.05 -17.05 11.68
CA GLU A 96 4.40 -15.62 11.83
C GLU A 96 5.90 -15.41 12.05
N GLN A 97 6.59 -16.38 12.66
CA GLN A 97 8.04 -16.33 12.86
C GLN A 97 8.79 -16.46 11.54
N ASP A 98 8.33 -17.30 10.63
CA ASP A 98 8.90 -17.43 9.28
C ASP A 98 8.73 -16.13 8.49
N LEU A 99 7.57 -15.50 8.57
CA LEU A 99 7.31 -14.20 7.93
C LEU A 99 8.18 -13.09 8.52
N ALA A 100 8.40 -13.09 9.83
CA ALA A 100 9.33 -12.15 10.47
C ALA A 100 10.79 -12.39 10.04
N ALA A 101 11.19 -13.65 9.87
CA ALA A 101 12.50 -14.00 9.34
C ALA A 101 12.68 -13.53 7.89
N TRP A 102 11.65 -13.66 7.05
CA TRP A 102 11.68 -13.13 5.68
C TRP A 102 11.89 -11.61 5.64
N LEU A 103 11.19 -10.89 6.51
CA LEU A 103 11.38 -9.44 6.64
C LEU A 103 12.81 -9.09 7.07
N ALA A 104 13.35 -9.81 8.04
CA ALA A 104 14.73 -9.61 8.48
C ALA A 104 15.73 -9.84 7.33
N LEU A 105 15.59 -10.95 6.60
CA LEU A 105 16.42 -11.26 5.42
C LEU A 105 16.31 -10.18 4.35
N ALA A 106 15.11 -9.67 4.08
CA ALA A 106 14.90 -8.62 3.10
C ALA A 106 15.61 -7.32 3.49
N TYR A 107 15.52 -6.91 4.76
CA TYR A 107 16.19 -5.71 5.26
C TYR A 107 17.70 -5.88 5.42
N ASP A 108 18.20 -7.08 5.67
CA ASP A 108 19.62 -7.39 5.71
C ASP A 108 20.27 -7.52 4.33
N SER A 109 19.47 -7.64 3.28
CA SER A 109 19.94 -7.68 1.90
C SER A 109 20.58 -6.35 1.47
N PRO A 110 21.42 -6.33 0.42
CA PRO A 110 21.99 -5.10 -0.12
C PRO A 110 20.93 -4.06 -0.52
N SER A 111 19.83 -4.49 -1.13
CA SER A 111 18.71 -3.63 -1.52
C SER A 111 17.98 -3.04 -0.29
N GLY A 112 17.77 -3.84 0.75
CA GLY A 112 17.17 -3.42 2.01
C GLY A 112 18.05 -2.41 2.75
N GLN A 113 19.35 -2.68 2.86
CA GLN A 113 20.31 -1.77 3.49
C GLN A 113 20.42 -0.44 2.75
N GLN A 114 20.41 -0.47 1.41
CA GLN A 114 20.38 0.75 0.62
C GLN A 114 19.12 1.57 0.86
N TRP A 115 17.95 0.91 0.90
CA TRP A 115 16.68 1.56 1.20
C TRP A 115 16.68 2.20 2.59
N LEU A 116 17.16 1.48 3.61
CA LEU A 116 17.28 1.99 4.98
C LEU A 116 18.24 3.19 5.07
N ALA A 117 19.36 3.16 4.33
CA ALA A 117 20.28 4.29 4.28
C ALA A 117 19.62 5.54 3.68
N GLN A 118 18.88 5.38 2.58
CA GLN A 118 18.14 6.47 1.96
C GLN A 118 17.04 7.02 2.89
N ALA A 119 16.30 6.15 3.57
CA ALA A 119 15.27 6.55 4.53
C ALA A 119 15.87 7.32 5.72
N ARG A 120 17.02 6.90 6.23
CA ARG A 120 17.75 7.62 7.29
C ARG A 120 18.22 8.98 6.81
N GLN A 121 18.80 9.07 5.63
CA GLN A 121 19.24 10.33 5.04
C GLN A 121 18.05 11.30 4.86
N ALA A 122 16.92 10.83 4.34
CA ALA A 122 15.73 11.64 4.18
C ALA A 122 15.18 12.13 5.53
N ARG A 123 15.16 11.26 6.55
CA ARG A 123 14.78 11.61 7.92
C ARG A 123 15.69 12.70 8.49
N ASP A 124 16.99 12.52 8.36
CA ASP A 124 17.98 13.43 8.92
C ASP A 124 17.89 14.81 8.24
N ALA A 125 17.76 14.84 6.92
CA ALA A 125 17.51 16.06 6.14
C ALA A 125 16.20 16.76 6.55
N PHE A 126 15.12 15.99 6.75
CA PHE A 126 13.86 16.54 7.25
C PHE A 126 13.99 17.10 8.67
N THR A 127 14.67 16.36 9.56
CA THR A 127 14.87 16.79 10.93
C THR A 127 15.71 18.08 10.99
N GLU A 128 16.79 18.14 10.23
CA GLU A 128 17.68 19.29 10.18
C GLU A 128 17.00 20.51 9.55
N GLY A 129 16.32 20.32 8.42
CA GLY A 129 15.70 21.42 7.68
C GLY A 129 14.34 21.89 8.25
N PHE A 130 13.57 21.01 8.86
CA PHE A 130 12.18 21.29 9.26
C PHE A 130 11.98 21.39 10.76
N LEU A 131 12.62 20.50 11.54
CA LEU A 131 12.39 20.42 12.99
C LEU A 131 13.42 21.18 13.80
N ASN A 132 14.48 21.65 13.19
CA ASN A 132 15.48 22.45 13.88
C ASN A 132 15.06 23.92 13.98
N PHE A 133 14.51 24.32 15.13
CA PHE A 133 14.00 25.67 15.40
C PHE A 133 15.07 26.66 15.88
N THR A 134 16.32 26.43 15.62
CA THR A 134 17.43 27.26 16.12
C THR A 134 17.45 28.68 15.50
N MET A 135 16.89 28.86 14.31
CA MET A 135 16.83 30.13 13.60
C MET A 135 15.37 30.52 13.26
N PRO A 136 14.70 31.34 14.09
CA PRO A 136 13.28 31.66 13.91
C PRO A 136 12.96 32.48 12.64
N PHE A 137 13.96 33.03 11.97
CA PHE A 137 13.80 33.84 10.75
C PHE A 137 14.39 33.19 9.49
N GLU A 138 14.75 31.91 9.56
CA GLU A 138 15.27 31.20 8.40
C GLU A 138 14.16 30.97 7.36
N ASP A 139 14.44 31.31 6.11
CA ASP A 139 13.53 31.06 4.99
C ASP A 139 13.47 29.55 4.70
N ARG A 140 12.32 28.96 4.96
CA ARG A 140 12.05 27.53 4.74
C ARG A 140 11.21 27.25 3.51
N SER A 141 11.00 28.26 2.67
CA SER A 141 10.15 28.16 1.48
C SER A 141 10.62 27.07 0.51
N GLU A 142 11.94 26.89 0.38
CA GLU A 142 12.52 25.85 -0.49
C GLU A 142 12.20 24.44 0.06
N PHE A 143 12.25 24.25 1.38
CA PHE A 143 11.94 22.97 2.01
C PHE A 143 10.45 22.65 1.97
N ALA A 144 9.60 23.67 2.17
CA ALA A 144 8.16 23.55 2.01
C ALA A 144 7.81 23.16 0.56
N LYS A 145 8.47 23.78 -0.41
CA LYS A 145 8.31 23.46 -1.82
C LYS A 145 8.73 22.02 -2.16
N GLN A 146 9.86 21.54 -1.63
CA GLN A 146 10.28 20.14 -1.80
C GLN A 146 9.29 19.15 -1.16
N LEU A 147 8.71 19.50 -0.01
CA LEU A 147 7.68 18.70 0.64
C LEU A 147 6.40 18.68 -0.21
N ASP A 148 5.96 19.83 -0.68
CA ASP A 148 4.78 19.95 -1.54
C ASP A 148 4.96 19.17 -2.84
N GLU A 149 6.15 19.20 -3.46
CA GLU A 149 6.47 18.42 -4.67
C GLU A 149 6.38 16.91 -4.45
N GLN A 150 6.64 16.41 -3.23
CA GLN A 150 6.50 14.99 -2.89
C GLN A 150 5.04 14.58 -2.65
N PHE A 151 4.22 15.49 -2.15
CA PHE A 151 2.81 15.26 -1.85
C PHE A 151 1.87 15.93 -2.86
N ASP A 152 2.41 16.49 -3.94
CA ASP A 152 1.66 17.23 -4.95
C ASP A 152 0.76 16.27 -5.74
N THR A 153 -0.39 16.02 -5.15
CA THR A 153 -1.51 15.35 -5.80
C THR A 153 -2.63 16.36 -6.05
N VAL A 154 -3.08 16.42 -7.28
CA VAL A 154 -4.30 17.13 -7.67
C VAL A 154 -5.44 16.14 -7.68
N GLU A 155 -6.54 16.51 -7.07
CA GLU A 155 -7.76 15.73 -7.14
C GLU A 155 -8.38 15.89 -8.53
N GLY A 156 -8.37 14.83 -9.29
CA GLY A 156 -8.97 14.74 -10.61
C GLY A 156 -10.37 14.13 -10.54
N LEU A 157 -11.25 14.59 -11.43
CA LEU A 157 -12.58 14.00 -11.60
C LEU A 157 -12.72 13.53 -13.05
N ARG A 158 -13.16 12.28 -13.24
CA ARG A 158 -13.45 11.80 -14.60
C ARG A 158 -14.59 12.60 -15.19
N HIS A 159 -14.50 12.91 -16.48
CA HIS A 159 -15.50 13.70 -17.16
C HIS A 159 -16.92 13.10 -17.03
N GLU A 160 -17.02 11.79 -17.09
CA GLU A 160 -18.28 11.03 -16.95
C GLU A 160 -18.91 11.16 -15.54
N ASP A 161 -18.09 11.38 -14.50
CA ASP A 161 -18.53 11.49 -13.11
C ASP A 161 -18.95 12.92 -12.71
N VAL A 162 -18.73 13.92 -13.57
CA VAL A 162 -19.05 15.33 -13.26
C VAL A 162 -20.52 15.55 -12.87
N PRO A 163 -21.53 14.98 -13.55
CA PRO A 163 -22.91 15.12 -13.12
C PRO A 163 -23.17 14.52 -11.74
N THR A 164 -22.66 13.31 -11.48
CA THR A 164 -22.80 12.61 -10.20
C THR A 164 -22.11 13.36 -9.07
N TYR A 165 -20.92 13.92 -9.35
CA TYR A 165 -20.18 14.75 -8.39
C TYR A 165 -20.96 16.01 -7.99
N ARG A 166 -21.55 16.69 -8.96
CA ARG A 166 -22.38 17.89 -8.71
C ARG A 166 -23.62 17.55 -7.89
N ASP A 167 -24.29 16.44 -8.18
CA ASP A 167 -25.44 16.00 -7.40
C ASP A 167 -25.03 15.59 -5.98
N ALA A 168 -23.92 14.87 -5.83
CA ALA A 168 -23.36 14.50 -4.53
C ALA A 168 -22.94 15.72 -3.70
N LEU A 169 -22.53 16.83 -4.34
CA LEU A 169 -22.09 18.05 -3.66
C LEU A 169 -23.24 19.02 -3.37
N TYR A 170 -24.14 19.24 -4.32
CA TYR A 170 -25.15 20.27 -4.30
C TYR A 170 -26.60 19.77 -4.34
N GLY A 171 -26.81 18.46 -4.46
CA GLY A 171 -28.15 17.84 -4.48
C GLY A 171 -28.88 17.95 -3.13
N PRO A 172 -30.16 17.53 -3.04
CA PRO A 172 -30.97 17.65 -1.83
C PRO A 172 -30.37 16.99 -0.58
N ASN A 173 -29.53 15.94 -0.77
CA ASN A 173 -28.77 15.25 0.26
C ASN A 173 -27.26 15.44 0.05
N GLY A 174 -26.88 16.57 -0.51
CA GLY A 174 -25.50 16.85 -0.87
C GLY A 174 -24.58 16.88 0.35
N HIS A 175 -23.43 16.24 0.24
CA HIS A 175 -22.41 16.24 1.27
C HIS A 175 -21.01 16.11 0.65
N HIS A 176 -20.11 17.00 1.04
CA HIS A 176 -18.75 17.05 0.47
C HIS A 176 -17.97 15.75 0.57
N LEU A 177 -18.17 14.95 1.64
CA LEU A 177 -17.50 13.64 1.75
C LEU A 177 -17.98 12.63 0.69
N ARG A 178 -19.29 12.66 0.32
CA ARG A 178 -19.81 11.81 -0.76
C ARG A 178 -19.27 12.25 -2.13
N ALA A 179 -19.11 13.53 -2.31
CA ALA A 179 -18.50 14.07 -3.53
C ALA A 179 -17.02 13.70 -3.59
N ALA A 180 -16.30 13.75 -2.46
CA ALA A 180 -14.89 13.38 -2.37
C ALA A 180 -14.61 11.90 -2.76
N ASP A 181 -15.57 10.99 -2.55
CA ASP A 181 -15.43 9.58 -2.96
C ASP A 181 -15.28 9.39 -4.48
N LEU A 182 -15.64 10.41 -5.27
CA LEU A 182 -15.50 10.40 -6.74
C LEU A 182 -14.18 11.03 -7.22
N LEU A 183 -13.42 11.64 -6.32
CA LEU A 183 -12.16 12.29 -6.66
C LEU A 183 -11.02 11.26 -6.68
N ILE A 184 -10.15 11.39 -7.67
CA ILE A 184 -9.00 10.51 -7.87
C ILE A 184 -7.74 11.34 -7.66
N PRO A 185 -6.86 10.98 -6.69
CA PRO A 185 -5.60 11.66 -6.53
C PRO A 185 -4.67 11.35 -7.70
N ILE A 186 -4.29 12.38 -8.44
CA ILE A 186 -3.39 12.28 -9.59
C ILE A 186 -2.13 13.08 -9.26
N ARG A 187 -0.96 12.50 -9.45
CA ARG A 187 0.29 13.25 -9.28
C ARG A 187 0.38 14.36 -10.34
N TYR A 188 0.70 15.57 -9.93
CA TYR A 188 0.81 16.73 -10.81
C TYR A 188 1.79 16.48 -11.97
N ALA A 189 2.87 15.74 -11.74
CA ALA A 189 3.81 15.32 -12.76
C ALA A 189 3.19 14.46 -13.89
N GLN A 190 2.05 13.81 -13.63
CA GLN A 190 1.32 13.00 -14.62
C GLN A 190 0.34 13.84 -15.46
N MET A 191 0.09 15.08 -15.08
CA MET A 191 -0.82 15.98 -15.77
C MET A 191 -0.11 16.89 -16.80
N LYS A 192 1.22 16.84 -16.88
CA LYS A 192 1.95 17.59 -17.90
C LYS A 192 1.75 16.91 -19.24
N PRO A 193 1.27 17.65 -20.28
CA PRO A 193 1.13 17.15 -21.65
C PRO A 193 2.47 16.73 -22.26
#